data_7329e817f3fe5c08e42e6d713aa6aa2e
#
_entry.id   7329e817f3fe5c08e42e6d713aa6aa2e
#
_cell.length_a   1.000
_cell.length_b   1.000
_cell.length_c   1.000
_cell.angle_alpha   90.00
_cell.angle_beta   90.00
_cell.angle_gamma   90.00
#
_symmetry.space_group_name_H-M   'P 1'
#
loop_
_entity.id
_entity.type
_entity.pdbx_description
1 polymer ?
#
loop_
_entity_poly.entity_id
_entity_poly.type
_entity_poly.pdbx_seq_one_letter_code
_entity_poly.pdbx_strand_id
1 'polypeptide(L)'
;MENAADALKMAATVLVFVMALSITINSFTETRIAATTILNNKDKEYDYTYVEDNGTTERLVGLESIIPTIYKAYKENYKVIFDASILGNDGVYEKINSETGIKEAVYSIDLQKEVLGSDTQKEQFIMAILYGSKYSDFSTAKTAFEKNLKIVLNENGIYGRINGKVKESIGIYYQEESGNVGGGTAESNVPDANKTEKRVITYTSI
;
A
#
# COMPACT_ATOMS: atom_id res chain seq x y z
N MET A 1 -24.36 -32.17 55.60
CA MET A 1 -24.85 -31.44 54.39
C MET A 1 -24.29 -30.00 54.34
N GLU A 2 -23.90 -29.40 55.44
CA GLU A 2 -23.33 -28.04 55.49
C GLU A 2 -22.00 -27.92 54.71
N ASN A 3 -21.11 -28.88 54.87
CA ASN A 3 -19.79 -28.83 54.21
C ASN A 3 -19.86 -28.89 52.69
N ALA A 4 -20.88 -29.54 52.13
CA ALA A 4 -21.05 -29.58 50.65
C ALA A 4 -21.58 -28.26 50.10
N ALA A 5 -22.43 -27.56 50.85
CA ALA A 5 -22.94 -26.23 50.50
C ALA A 5 -21.84 -25.17 50.54
N ASP A 6 -20.95 -25.24 51.53
CA ASP A 6 -19.82 -24.32 51.66
C ASP A 6 -18.75 -24.56 50.57
N ALA A 7 -18.49 -25.82 50.22
CA ALA A 7 -17.63 -26.16 49.09
C ALA A 7 -18.19 -25.61 47.76
N LEU A 8 -19.51 -25.71 47.57
CA LEU A 8 -20.16 -25.19 46.36
C LEU A 8 -20.10 -23.64 46.30
N LYS A 9 -20.28 -22.96 47.43
CA LYS A 9 -20.12 -21.50 47.51
C LYS A 9 -18.69 -21.07 47.21
N MET A 10 -17.67 -21.77 47.77
CA MET A 10 -16.27 -21.50 47.46
C MET A 10 -15.97 -21.69 45.97
N ALA A 11 -16.45 -22.78 45.36
CA ALA A 11 -16.26 -23.01 43.95
C ALA A 11 -16.91 -21.92 43.09
N ALA A 12 -18.13 -21.49 43.43
CA ALA A 12 -18.80 -20.42 42.72
C ALA A 12 -18.08 -19.07 42.84
N THR A 13 -17.55 -18.72 44.01
CA THR A 13 -16.79 -17.48 44.19
C THR A 13 -15.48 -17.48 43.42
N VAL A 14 -14.76 -18.60 43.36
CA VAL A 14 -13.54 -18.75 42.55
C VAL A 14 -13.88 -18.60 41.07
N LEU A 15 -14.96 -19.20 40.61
CA LEU A 15 -15.36 -19.13 39.21
C LEU A 15 -15.75 -17.70 38.80
N VAL A 16 -16.48 -16.97 39.62
CA VAL A 16 -16.81 -15.57 39.41
C VAL A 16 -15.54 -14.70 39.39
N PHE A 17 -14.60 -14.97 40.30
CA PHE A 17 -13.31 -14.26 40.32
C PHE A 17 -12.50 -14.49 39.04
N VAL A 18 -12.40 -15.73 38.57
CA VAL A 18 -11.69 -16.05 37.32
C VAL A 18 -12.35 -15.41 36.09
N MET A 19 -13.70 -15.40 36.06
CA MET A 19 -14.42 -14.70 34.98
C MET A 19 -14.16 -13.20 35.00
N ALA A 20 -14.23 -12.57 36.18
CA ALA A 20 -13.96 -11.13 36.33
C ALA A 20 -12.51 -10.79 35.90
N LEU A 21 -11.54 -11.62 36.30
CA LEU A 21 -10.14 -11.47 35.92
C LEU A 21 -9.95 -11.59 34.40
N SER A 22 -10.60 -12.57 33.78
CA SER A 22 -10.52 -12.77 32.32
C SER A 22 -11.09 -11.59 31.55
N ILE A 23 -12.24 -11.05 31.99
CA ILE A 23 -12.86 -9.86 31.39
C ILE A 23 -11.91 -8.65 31.53
N THR A 24 -11.34 -8.47 32.72
CA THR A 24 -10.42 -7.35 32.98
C THR A 24 -9.18 -7.42 32.08
N ILE A 25 -8.57 -8.60 31.93
CA ILE A 25 -7.40 -8.78 31.05
C ILE A 25 -7.75 -8.50 29.60
N ASN A 26 -8.87 -9.01 29.11
CA ASN A 26 -9.31 -8.76 27.73
C ASN A 26 -9.59 -7.27 27.48
N SER A 27 -10.31 -6.60 28.39
CA SER A 27 -10.58 -5.16 28.29
C SER A 27 -9.29 -4.33 28.31
N PHE A 28 -8.31 -4.73 29.12
CA PHE A 28 -7.02 -4.04 29.16
C PHE A 28 -6.24 -4.20 27.85
N THR A 29 -6.30 -5.39 27.25
CA THR A 29 -5.66 -5.67 25.96
C THR A 29 -6.30 -4.85 24.83
N GLU A 30 -7.64 -4.81 24.78
CA GLU A 30 -8.38 -4.00 23.80
C GLU A 30 -8.10 -2.51 23.96
N THR A 31 -8.07 -2.01 25.20
CA THR A 31 -7.74 -0.61 25.49
C THR A 31 -6.31 -0.27 25.05
N ARG A 32 -5.35 -1.18 25.25
CA ARG A 32 -3.98 -0.99 24.81
C ARG A 32 -3.87 -0.95 23.29
N ILE A 33 -4.58 -1.82 22.58
CA ILE A 33 -4.63 -1.82 21.11
C ILE A 33 -5.24 -0.52 20.60
N ALA A 34 -6.36 -0.08 21.18
CA ALA A 34 -7.00 1.19 20.84
C ALA A 34 -6.08 2.39 21.09
N ALA A 35 -5.40 2.44 22.24
CA ALA A 35 -4.44 3.49 22.57
C ALA A 35 -3.26 3.52 21.59
N THR A 36 -2.70 2.35 21.23
CA THR A 36 -1.61 2.24 20.27
C THR A 36 -2.07 2.71 18.88
N THR A 37 -3.30 2.37 18.48
CA THR A 37 -3.87 2.81 17.20
C THR A 37 -4.08 4.33 17.17
N ILE A 38 -4.55 4.92 18.26
CA ILE A 38 -4.74 6.37 18.38
C ILE A 38 -3.39 7.08 18.37
N LEU A 39 -2.39 6.58 19.08
CA LEU A 39 -1.04 7.15 19.10
C LEU A 39 -0.40 7.08 17.71
N ASN A 40 -0.47 5.93 17.04
CA ASN A 40 0.04 5.78 15.68
C ASN A 40 -0.67 6.69 14.66
N ASN A 41 -1.96 6.96 14.88
CA ASN A 41 -2.68 7.90 14.03
C ASN A 41 -2.31 9.36 14.36
N LYS A 42 -2.09 9.69 15.65
CA LYS A 42 -1.62 11.03 16.05
C LYS A 42 -0.20 11.31 15.58
N ASP A 43 0.70 10.34 15.69
CA ASP A 43 2.07 10.49 15.21
C ASP A 43 2.10 10.73 13.69
N LYS A 44 1.16 10.12 12.95
CA LYS A 44 0.97 10.39 11.51
C LYS A 44 0.41 11.79 11.24
N GLU A 45 -0.44 12.30 12.11
CA GLU A 45 -1.05 13.62 11.96
C GLU A 45 -0.05 14.76 12.20
N TYR A 46 0.94 14.56 13.08
CA TYR A 46 2.01 15.54 13.35
C TYR A 46 3.15 15.51 12.31
N ASP A 47 3.27 14.46 11.52
CA ASP A 47 4.32 14.32 10.50
C ASP A 47 3.93 14.97 9.15
N TYR A 48 2.72 15.55 9.06
CA TYR A 48 2.21 16.20 7.87
C TYR A 48 2.54 17.69 7.86
N THR A 49 3.57 18.07 7.14
CA THR A 49 3.74 19.45 6.73
C THR A 49 3.01 19.65 5.41
N TYR A 50 1.87 20.32 5.44
CA TYR A 50 1.18 20.74 4.23
C TYR A 50 1.93 21.90 3.60
N VAL A 51 2.30 21.73 2.33
CA VAL A 51 2.79 22.80 1.49
C VAL A 51 1.69 23.08 0.46
N GLU A 52 1.02 24.22 0.58
CA GLU A 52 0.10 24.68 -0.46
C GLU A 52 0.93 25.31 -1.58
N ASP A 53 0.95 24.69 -2.74
CA ASP A 53 1.46 25.27 -3.97
C ASP A 53 0.40 25.11 -5.07
N ASN A 54 -0.06 26.22 -5.62
CA ASN A 54 -0.99 26.32 -6.75
C ASN A 54 -2.29 25.49 -6.65
N GLY A 55 -2.81 25.28 -5.43
CA GLY A 55 -4.07 24.56 -5.21
C GLY A 55 -3.94 23.03 -5.17
N THR A 56 -2.74 22.50 -5.21
CA THR A 56 -2.45 21.09 -4.92
C THR A 56 -2.01 20.97 -3.47
N THR A 57 -2.61 20.03 -2.75
CA THR A 57 -2.21 19.73 -1.37
C THR A 57 -1.00 18.81 -1.42
N GLU A 58 0.18 19.35 -1.17
CA GLU A 58 1.41 18.57 -1.04
C GLU A 58 1.74 18.32 0.42
N ARG A 59 2.26 17.15 0.73
CA ARG A 59 2.73 16.81 2.07
C ARG A 59 4.06 16.06 2.01
N LEU A 60 4.87 16.21 3.06
CA LEU A 60 6.12 15.45 3.20
C LEU A 60 5.84 14.13 3.90
N VAL A 61 6.14 13.03 3.24
CA VAL A 61 5.90 11.67 3.73
C VAL A 61 7.15 10.81 3.61
N GLY A 62 7.26 9.81 4.44
CA GLY A 62 8.28 8.78 4.34
C GLY A 62 7.72 7.42 3.94
N LEU A 63 8.54 6.38 4.03
CA LEU A 63 8.16 5.00 3.71
C LEU A 63 6.97 4.51 4.53
N GLU A 64 6.80 5.00 5.75
CA GLU A 64 5.68 4.68 6.63
C GLU A 64 4.30 5.04 6.04
N SER A 65 4.25 6.05 5.15
CA SER A 65 3.03 6.41 4.41
C SER A 65 2.99 5.80 3.01
N ILE A 66 4.11 5.69 2.34
CA ILE A 66 4.22 5.17 0.96
C ILE A 66 3.79 3.71 0.90
N ILE A 67 4.29 2.87 1.82
CA ILE A 67 3.98 1.43 1.82
C ILE A 67 2.49 1.17 1.99
N PRO A 68 1.81 1.72 3.01
CA PRO A 68 0.35 1.56 3.13
C PRO A 68 -0.42 2.12 1.92
N THR A 69 0.06 3.19 1.30
CA THR A 69 -0.56 3.77 0.10
C THR A 69 -0.52 2.79 -1.08
N ILE A 70 0.60 2.11 -1.31
CA ILE A 70 0.71 1.07 -2.35
C ILE A 70 -0.23 -0.11 -2.06
N TYR A 71 -0.34 -0.56 -0.80
CA TYR A 71 -1.31 -1.59 -0.42
C TYR A 71 -2.76 -1.15 -0.58
N LYS A 72 -3.08 0.12 -0.31
CA LYS A 72 -4.41 0.68 -0.56
C LYS A 72 -4.71 0.75 -2.05
N ALA A 73 -3.74 1.10 -2.88
CA ALA A 73 -3.89 1.12 -4.34
C ALA A 73 -4.30 -0.25 -4.91
N TYR A 74 -3.90 -1.32 -4.25
CA TYR A 74 -4.34 -2.68 -4.57
C TYR A 74 -5.83 -2.93 -4.28
N LYS A 75 -6.36 -2.37 -3.20
CA LYS A 75 -7.76 -2.56 -2.76
C LYS A 75 -8.70 -1.52 -3.33
N GLU A 76 -8.22 -0.29 -3.46
CA GLU A 76 -8.96 0.85 -3.95
C GLU A 76 -8.47 1.19 -5.36
N ASN A 77 -9.39 1.60 -6.24
CA ASN A 77 -9.02 1.91 -7.63
C ASN A 77 -8.27 3.24 -7.72
N TYR A 78 -6.97 3.24 -7.43
CA TYR A 78 -6.12 4.40 -7.69
C TYR A 78 -4.72 4.02 -8.17
N LYS A 79 -4.03 4.99 -8.77
CA LYS A 79 -2.72 4.87 -9.36
C LYS A 79 -1.69 5.55 -8.45
N VAL A 80 -0.55 4.93 -8.28
CA VAL A 80 0.60 5.54 -7.59
C VAL A 80 1.68 5.83 -8.61
N ILE A 81 2.20 7.05 -8.62
CA ILE A 81 3.25 7.51 -9.55
C ILE A 81 4.47 7.92 -8.72
N PHE A 82 5.63 7.53 -9.17
CA PHE A 82 6.91 7.98 -8.63
C PHE A 82 7.66 8.79 -9.68
N ASP A 83 8.20 9.91 -9.28
CA ASP A 83 9.09 10.66 -10.15
C ASP A 83 10.43 9.93 -10.36
N ALA A 84 11.03 10.10 -11.54
CA ALA A 84 12.30 9.50 -11.88
C ALA A 84 13.45 9.93 -10.96
N SER A 85 13.37 11.12 -10.36
CA SER A 85 14.34 11.63 -9.39
C SER A 85 14.42 10.79 -8.11
N ILE A 86 13.33 10.06 -7.76
CA ILE A 86 13.28 9.20 -6.58
C ILE A 86 13.84 7.81 -6.87
N LEU A 87 13.44 7.22 -8.01
CA LEU A 87 13.73 5.82 -8.32
C LEU A 87 14.87 5.62 -9.31
N GLY A 88 15.41 6.71 -9.87
CA GLY A 88 16.43 6.63 -10.91
C GLY A 88 15.88 6.11 -12.23
N ASN A 89 16.78 5.62 -13.10
CA ASN A 89 16.44 5.25 -14.47
C ASN A 89 15.67 3.92 -14.58
N ASP A 90 15.67 3.09 -13.55
CA ASP A 90 15.07 1.74 -13.60
C ASP A 90 13.58 1.75 -13.26
N GLY A 91 13.02 2.88 -12.81
CA GLY A 91 11.62 3.00 -12.41
C GLY A 91 11.23 2.09 -11.25
N VAL A 92 9.96 1.81 -11.10
CA VAL A 92 9.42 0.80 -10.16
C VAL A 92 9.76 -0.61 -10.67
N TYR A 93 9.58 -0.82 -11.95
CA TYR A 93 9.91 -2.01 -12.72
C TYR A 93 10.12 -1.61 -14.19
N GLU A 94 10.61 -2.53 -15.02
CA GLU A 94 10.74 -2.31 -16.46
C GLU A 94 9.74 -3.19 -17.22
N LYS A 95 9.22 -2.69 -18.34
CA LYS A 95 8.48 -3.48 -19.32
C LYS A 95 9.33 -3.77 -20.55
N ILE A 96 9.27 -5.00 -21.02
CA ILE A 96 9.89 -5.39 -22.28
C ILE A 96 8.89 -5.14 -23.41
N ASN A 97 9.21 -4.24 -24.31
CA ASN A 97 8.42 -4.02 -25.51
C ASN A 97 8.46 -5.28 -26.39
N SER A 98 7.28 -5.83 -26.70
CA SER A 98 7.16 -7.11 -27.41
C SER A 98 7.64 -7.05 -28.86
N GLU A 99 7.66 -5.86 -29.46
CA GLU A 99 8.07 -5.67 -30.86
C GLU A 99 9.58 -5.40 -30.99
N THR A 100 10.12 -4.58 -30.09
CA THR A 100 11.52 -4.12 -30.18
C THR A 100 12.46 -4.86 -29.22
N GLY A 101 11.93 -5.56 -28.22
CA GLY A 101 12.71 -6.16 -27.14
C GLY A 101 13.37 -5.16 -26.18
N ILE A 102 13.12 -3.86 -26.36
CA ILE A 102 13.69 -2.80 -25.51
C ILE A 102 12.97 -2.79 -24.17
N LYS A 103 13.75 -2.57 -23.12
CA LYS A 103 13.24 -2.38 -21.76
C LYS A 103 12.90 -0.91 -21.52
N GLU A 104 11.71 -0.65 -21.04
CA GLU A 104 11.21 0.68 -20.74
C GLU A 104 10.90 0.76 -19.24
N ALA A 105 11.46 1.76 -18.56
CA ALA A 105 11.20 1.99 -17.14
C ALA A 105 9.76 2.46 -16.90
N VAL A 106 9.09 1.86 -15.94
CA VAL A 106 7.73 2.22 -15.54
C VAL A 106 7.77 2.84 -14.14
N TYR A 107 7.26 4.05 -14.04
CA TYR A 107 7.25 4.84 -12.80
C TYR A 107 5.91 4.83 -12.09
N SER A 108 4.94 4.09 -12.59
CA SER A 108 3.60 4.03 -12.01
C SER A 108 3.21 2.61 -11.60
N ILE A 109 2.40 2.54 -10.56
CA ILE A 109 1.75 1.32 -10.10
C ILE A 109 0.24 1.51 -10.32
N ASP A 110 -0.32 0.74 -11.26
CA ASP A 110 -1.74 0.69 -11.56
C ASP A 110 -2.18 -0.77 -11.66
N LEU A 111 -2.58 -1.34 -10.54
CA LEU A 111 -2.87 -2.76 -10.44
C LEU A 111 -4.15 -3.20 -11.15
N GLN A 112 -5.00 -2.26 -11.54
CA GLN A 112 -6.17 -2.60 -12.38
C GLN A 112 -5.82 -2.63 -13.87
N LYS A 113 -4.91 -1.78 -14.28
CA LYS A 113 -4.43 -1.69 -15.66
C LYS A 113 -3.43 -2.81 -15.98
N GLU A 114 -2.63 -3.19 -15.01
CA GLU A 114 -1.74 -4.34 -15.10
C GLU A 114 -2.58 -5.60 -14.95
N VAL A 115 -2.71 -6.38 -16.02
CA VAL A 115 -3.45 -7.67 -16.03
C VAL A 115 -2.66 -8.72 -15.22
N LEU A 116 -2.58 -8.49 -13.93
CA LEU A 116 -2.09 -9.47 -12.98
C LEU A 116 -3.28 -10.37 -12.65
N GLY A 117 -3.31 -11.56 -13.20
CA GLY A 117 -4.48 -12.44 -13.29
C GLY A 117 -5.22 -12.74 -11.97
N SER A 118 -4.51 -13.09 -10.89
CA SER A 118 -5.11 -13.46 -9.60
C SER A 118 -4.68 -12.50 -8.49
N ASP A 119 -5.44 -12.48 -7.40
CA ASP A 119 -5.09 -11.69 -6.20
C ASP A 119 -3.74 -12.10 -5.62
N THR A 120 -3.40 -13.39 -5.68
CA THR A 120 -2.09 -13.89 -5.25
C THR A 120 -0.96 -13.32 -6.11
N GLN A 121 -1.14 -13.20 -7.42
CA GLN A 121 -0.13 -12.59 -8.30
C GLN A 121 0.04 -11.10 -8.04
N LYS A 122 -1.05 -10.38 -7.76
CA LYS A 122 -0.99 -8.98 -7.38
C LYS A 122 -0.24 -8.78 -6.06
N GLU A 123 -0.48 -9.63 -5.07
CA GLU A 123 0.23 -9.60 -3.79
C GLU A 123 1.72 -9.89 -3.98
N GLN A 124 2.07 -10.92 -4.74
CA GLN A 124 3.47 -11.23 -5.08
C GLN A 124 4.15 -10.07 -5.81
N PHE A 125 3.44 -9.41 -6.72
CA PHE A 125 3.95 -8.24 -7.42
C PHE A 125 4.23 -7.09 -6.45
N ILE A 126 3.28 -6.76 -5.57
CA ILE A 126 3.46 -5.71 -4.56
C ILE A 126 4.66 -6.01 -3.66
N MET A 127 4.76 -7.23 -3.15
CA MET A 127 5.87 -7.65 -2.30
C MET A 127 7.21 -7.52 -3.03
N ALA A 128 7.26 -7.95 -4.30
CA ALA A 128 8.47 -7.91 -5.10
C ALA A 128 8.91 -6.47 -5.43
N ILE A 129 7.99 -5.57 -5.78
CA ILE A 129 8.34 -4.16 -6.06
C ILE A 129 8.70 -3.38 -4.79
N LEU A 130 8.11 -3.71 -3.64
CA LEU A 130 8.43 -3.06 -2.37
C LEU A 130 9.79 -3.49 -1.83
N TYR A 131 10.05 -4.78 -1.78
CA TYR A 131 11.19 -5.34 -1.06
C TYR A 131 12.31 -5.83 -1.97
N GLY A 132 12.07 -6.01 -3.27
CA GLY A 132 13.06 -6.53 -4.21
C GLY A 132 13.61 -7.88 -3.76
N SER A 133 14.92 -8.08 -3.87
CA SER A 133 15.62 -9.32 -3.49
C SER A 133 15.51 -9.71 -2.00
N LYS A 134 14.99 -8.82 -1.15
CA LYS A 134 14.69 -9.14 0.27
C LYS A 134 13.38 -9.92 0.44
N TYR A 135 12.54 -9.98 -0.58
CA TYR A 135 11.37 -10.83 -0.59
C TYR A 135 11.75 -12.29 -0.84
N SER A 136 11.33 -13.22 0.00
CA SER A 136 11.73 -14.64 -0.05
C SER A 136 11.49 -15.30 -1.41
N ASP A 137 10.36 -14.99 -2.03
CA ASP A 137 9.94 -15.57 -3.30
C ASP A 137 10.29 -14.70 -4.52
N PHE A 138 11.16 -13.69 -4.33
CA PHE A 138 11.50 -12.73 -5.38
C PHE A 138 12.01 -13.39 -6.67
N SER A 139 12.90 -14.36 -6.58
CA SER A 139 13.47 -15.04 -7.73
C SER A 139 12.39 -15.78 -8.56
N THR A 140 11.47 -16.43 -7.88
CA THR A 140 10.33 -17.12 -8.51
C THR A 140 9.39 -16.12 -9.16
N ALA A 141 9.04 -15.05 -8.44
CA ALA A 141 8.20 -13.97 -8.94
C ALA A 141 8.84 -13.28 -10.17
N LYS A 142 10.13 -12.90 -10.09
CA LYS A 142 10.89 -12.28 -11.18
C LYS A 142 10.80 -13.11 -12.45
N THR A 143 11.10 -14.41 -12.37
CA THR A 143 11.06 -15.32 -13.51
C THR A 143 9.65 -15.45 -14.10
N ALA A 144 8.63 -15.55 -13.22
CA ALA A 144 7.25 -15.68 -13.66
C ALA A 144 6.74 -14.41 -14.35
N PHE A 145 7.01 -13.23 -13.80
CA PHE A 145 6.57 -11.96 -14.35
C PHE A 145 7.30 -11.62 -15.66
N GLU A 146 8.59 -11.89 -15.74
CA GLU A 146 9.36 -11.68 -16.97
C GLU A 146 8.85 -12.58 -18.11
N LYS A 147 8.63 -13.85 -17.84
CA LYS A 147 8.16 -14.81 -18.83
C LYS A 147 6.74 -14.54 -19.31
N ASN A 148 5.82 -14.32 -18.37
CA ASN A 148 4.38 -14.28 -18.64
C ASN A 148 3.86 -12.89 -19.00
N LEU A 149 4.42 -11.83 -18.41
CA LEU A 149 3.92 -10.46 -18.51
C LEU A 149 4.92 -9.49 -19.10
N LYS A 150 6.15 -9.95 -19.42
CA LYS A 150 7.23 -9.10 -19.91
C LYS A 150 7.59 -7.96 -18.94
N ILE A 151 7.44 -8.23 -17.65
CA ILE A 151 7.78 -7.33 -16.55
C ILE A 151 9.10 -7.79 -15.94
N VAL A 152 10.09 -6.91 -15.92
CA VAL A 152 11.37 -7.13 -15.24
C VAL A 152 11.34 -6.39 -13.91
N LEU A 153 11.36 -7.17 -12.82
CA LEU A 153 11.34 -6.63 -11.46
C LEU A 153 12.74 -6.16 -11.06
N ASN A 154 12.79 -5.00 -10.40
CA ASN A 154 14.05 -4.44 -9.90
C ASN A 154 14.49 -5.18 -8.62
N GLU A 155 15.77 -5.53 -8.53
CA GLU A 155 16.34 -6.20 -7.35
C GLU A 155 16.36 -5.30 -6.11
N ASN A 156 16.51 -3.99 -6.32
CA ASN A 156 16.39 -3.00 -5.27
C ASN A 156 14.94 -2.52 -5.19
N GLY A 157 14.15 -3.07 -4.29
CA GLY A 157 12.78 -2.65 -4.07
C GLY A 157 12.67 -1.17 -3.64
N ILE A 158 11.47 -0.62 -3.72
CA ILE A 158 11.16 0.76 -3.32
C ILE A 158 11.68 1.05 -1.91
N TYR A 159 11.52 0.10 -0.98
CA TYR A 159 12.00 0.19 0.39
C TYR A 159 13.52 0.45 0.51
N GLY A 160 14.31 -0.06 -0.41
CA GLY A 160 15.76 0.12 -0.42
C GLY A 160 16.25 1.37 -1.15
N ARG A 161 15.38 2.02 -1.92
CA ARG A 161 15.73 3.17 -2.78
C ARG A 161 15.28 4.51 -2.24
N ILE A 162 14.20 4.54 -1.46
CA ILE A 162 13.72 5.77 -0.84
C ILE A 162 14.40 5.95 0.52
N ASN A 163 15.24 6.97 0.63
CA ASN A 163 15.90 7.38 1.86
C ASN A 163 15.39 8.77 2.27
N GLY A 164 14.69 8.83 3.41
CA GLY A 164 14.15 10.08 3.92
C GLY A 164 12.72 10.38 3.47
N LYS A 165 12.37 11.67 3.44
CA LYS A 165 11.04 12.16 3.09
C LYS A 165 10.98 12.54 1.62
N VAL A 166 9.79 12.39 1.04
CA VAL A 166 9.44 12.81 -0.32
C VAL A 166 8.15 13.63 -0.27
N LYS A 167 7.91 14.42 -1.28
CA LYS A 167 6.64 15.13 -1.43
C LYS A 167 5.59 14.18 -1.99
N GLU A 168 4.41 14.17 -1.36
CA GLU A 168 3.22 13.46 -1.84
C GLU A 168 2.19 14.49 -2.31
N SER A 169 1.68 14.30 -3.51
CA SER A 169 0.59 15.07 -4.10
C SER A 169 -0.56 14.16 -4.47
N ILE A 170 -1.79 14.57 -4.15
CA ILE A 170 -2.99 13.81 -4.43
C ILE A 170 -3.79 14.53 -5.52
N GLY A 171 -4.05 13.83 -6.63
CA GLY A 171 -4.82 14.32 -7.75
C GLY A 171 -5.98 13.38 -8.12
N ILE A 172 -6.85 13.85 -9.00
CA ILE A 172 -7.92 13.08 -9.61
C ILE A 172 -7.70 13.11 -11.12
N TYR A 173 -7.73 11.94 -11.74
CA TYR A 173 -7.72 11.79 -13.20
C TYR A 173 -9.03 11.22 -13.69
N TYR A 174 -9.39 11.57 -14.88
CA TYR A 174 -10.58 11.08 -15.57
C TYR A 174 -10.14 10.12 -16.68
N GLN A 175 -10.55 8.86 -16.58
CA GLN A 175 -10.16 7.79 -17.51
C GLN A 175 -11.36 7.34 -18.32
N GLU A 176 -11.21 7.17 -19.63
CA GLU A 176 -12.23 6.57 -20.49
C GLU A 176 -12.43 5.09 -20.15
N GLU A 177 -13.68 4.65 -20.07
CA GLU A 177 -14.03 3.24 -19.79
C GLU A 177 -13.64 2.27 -20.91
N SER A 178 -13.34 2.78 -22.10
CA SER A 178 -13.00 1.95 -23.23
C SER A 178 -11.58 1.42 -23.14
N GLY A 179 -11.49 0.13 -22.92
CA GLY A 179 -10.28 -0.67 -22.67
C GLY A 179 -9.23 -0.73 -23.77
N ASN A 180 -8.91 0.36 -24.42
CA ASN A 180 -7.80 0.42 -25.35
C ASN A 180 -6.53 0.89 -24.62
N VAL A 181 -5.83 -0.07 -24.03
CA VAL A 181 -4.54 0.05 -23.37
C VAL A 181 -3.44 0.10 -24.42
N GLY A 182 -3.29 1.19 -25.10
CA GLY A 182 -2.26 1.23 -26.14
C GLY A 182 -2.09 2.58 -26.82
N GLY A 183 -1.89 3.60 -26.07
CA GLY A 183 -1.55 4.90 -26.62
C GLY A 183 -1.79 5.94 -25.56
N GLY A 184 -0.75 6.68 -25.19
CA GLY A 184 -0.80 7.73 -24.19
C GLY A 184 -1.85 8.78 -24.51
N THR A 185 -3.10 8.47 -24.23
CA THR A 185 -4.12 9.48 -24.12
C THR A 185 -3.82 10.25 -22.85
N ALA A 186 -3.54 11.52 -23.06
CA ALA A 186 -3.34 12.48 -22.00
C ALA A 186 -4.44 12.29 -20.93
N GLU A 187 -4.03 11.86 -19.75
CA GLU A 187 -4.88 11.82 -18.59
C GLU A 187 -5.35 13.25 -18.40
N SER A 188 -6.64 13.50 -18.59
CA SER A 188 -7.20 14.85 -18.52
C SER A 188 -7.56 15.15 -17.07
N ASN A 189 -7.06 16.24 -16.53
CA ASN A 189 -7.49 16.78 -15.24
C ASN A 189 -8.85 17.50 -15.33
N VAL A 190 -9.48 17.48 -16.51
CA VAL A 190 -10.76 18.13 -16.74
C VAL A 190 -11.90 17.15 -16.43
N PRO A 191 -12.85 17.50 -15.55
CA PRO A 191 -14.00 16.68 -15.26
C PRO A 191 -14.80 16.37 -16.54
N ASP A 192 -15.08 15.10 -16.75
CA ASP A 192 -15.90 14.62 -17.87
C ASP A 192 -16.89 13.58 -17.32
N ALA A 193 -18.18 13.83 -17.50
CA ALA A 193 -19.24 12.97 -17.00
C ALA A 193 -19.24 11.55 -17.60
N ASN A 194 -18.54 11.35 -18.72
CA ASN A 194 -18.43 10.06 -19.40
C ASN A 194 -17.16 9.29 -19.02
N LYS A 195 -16.38 9.79 -18.06
CA LYS A 195 -15.12 9.19 -17.63
C LYS A 195 -15.17 8.78 -16.17
N THR A 196 -14.52 7.68 -15.85
CA THR A 196 -14.40 7.23 -14.46
C THR A 196 -13.32 8.03 -13.75
N GLU A 197 -13.66 8.58 -12.59
CA GLU A 197 -12.70 9.23 -11.71
C GLU A 197 -11.72 8.21 -11.13
N LYS A 198 -10.44 8.52 -11.23
CA LYS A 198 -9.37 7.73 -10.62
C LYS A 198 -8.48 8.62 -9.78
N ARG A 199 -8.31 8.26 -8.52
CA ARG A 199 -7.35 8.94 -7.65
C ARG A 199 -5.93 8.60 -8.08
N VAL A 200 -5.10 9.62 -8.13
CA VAL A 200 -3.66 9.46 -8.40
C VAL A 200 -2.86 10.09 -7.28
N ILE A 201 -1.90 9.33 -6.76
CA ILE A 201 -0.96 9.79 -5.75
C ILE A 201 0.41 9.83 -6.38
N THR A 202 1.03 11.02 -6.39
CA THR A 202 2.34 11.24 -6.99
C THR A 202 3.36 11.54 -5.92
N TYR A 203 4.49 10.86 -5.98
CA TYR A 203 5.65 11.09 -5.14
C TYR A 203 6.76 11.76 -5.94
N THR A 204 7.28 12.89 -5.44
CA THR A 204 8.38 13.64 -6.05
C THR A 204 9.50 13.86 -5.03
N SER A 205 10.72 14.13 -5.50
CA SER A 205 11.82 14.52 -4.61
C SER A 205 11.58 15.89 -4.01
N ILE A 206 12.23 16.14 -2.88
CA ILE A 206 12.22 17.42 -2.19
C ILE A 206 13.16 18.38 -2.92
#